data_eeee78e268a4121a67818deb915481d5
#
_entry.id   eeee78e268a4121a67818deb915481d5
#
_cell.length_a   1.000
_cell.length_b   1.000
_cell.length_c   1.000
_cell.angle_alpha   90.00
_cell.angle_beta   90.00
_cell.angle_gamma   90.00
#
_symmetry.space_group_name_H-M   'P 1'
#
loop_
_entity.id
_entity.type
_entity.pdbx_description
1 polymer ?
#
loop_
_entity_poly.entity_id
_entity_poly.type
_entity_poly.pdbx_seq_one_letter_code
_entity_poly.pdbx_strand_id
1 'polypeptide(L)'
;EWLFPLLDEFAEHTDFSKMDVQTTRTVGHLSERLLNIFLAHKQRTGANWKIKRLQCVHFLHPEPFTKLEPLQENPESIVPVVFAADDNYVPMLTTTIYSMLKNASADRFYDVIVLERNISDENKQIIAKFLAQFSNATVRFYDVSRYLAGFNLTTSNAHISVETYYRFIIQEALPFYSKLLYLDCDLVVNGDVAELFDTEMGDNAIAAV
;
A
#
# COMPACT_ATOMS: atom_id res chain seq x y z
N GLU A 1 5.29 38.28 11.59
CA GLU A 1 5.48 39.61 11.00
C GLU A 1 6.91 39.89 10.50
N TRP A 2 7.96 39.26 11.01
CA TRP A 2 9.37 39.51 10.61
C TRP A 2 9.89 38.51 9.58
N LEU A 3 9.38 37.28 9.57
CA LEU A 3 9.91 36.18 8.75
C LEU A 3 9.58 36.37 7.27
N PHE A 4 8.33 36.68 6.94
CA PHE A 4 7.89 36.79 5.55
C PHE A 4 8.60 37.92 4.79
N PRO A 5 8.72 39.16 5.35
CA PRO A 5 9.48 40.20 4.67
C PRO A 5 10.94 39.79 4.37
N LEU A 6 11.59 39.07 5.30
CA LEU A 6 12.95 38.57 5.08
C LEU A 6 13.04 37.51 3.98
N LEU A 7 12.06 36.65 3.91
CA LEU A 7 11.99 35.65 2.85
C LEU A 7 11.66 36.23 1.48
N ASP A 8 10.80 37.25 1.46
CA ASP A 8 10.45 37.98 0.24
C ASP A 8 11.68 38.74 -0.29
N GLU A 9 12.42 39.42 0.57
CA GLU A 9 13.68 40.09 0.21
C GLU A 9 14.72 39.10 -0.31
N PHE A 10 14.84 37.95 0.31
CA PHE A 10 15.72 36.88 -0.17
C PHE A 10 15.29 36.37 -1.55
N ALA A 11 13.98 36.15 -1.77
CA ALA A 11 13.45 35.65 -3.02
C ALA A 11 13.62 36.67 -4.17
N GLU A 12 13.44 37.97 -3.89
CA GLU A 12 13.63 39.07 -4.86
C GLU A 12 15.09 39.18 -5.34
N HIS A 13 16.04 38.89 -4.45
CA HIS A 13 17.47 39.03 -4.76
C HIS A 13 18.13 37.71 -5.21
N THR A 14 17.36 36.64 -5.36
CA THR A 14 17.87 35.33 -5.74
C THR A 14 17.40 34.92 -7.13
N ASP A 15 18.34 34.63 -8.03
CA ASP A 15 18.02 34.10 -9.37
C ASP A 15 17.74 32.58 -9.31
N PHE A 16 16.48 32.21 -9.31
CA PHE A 16 16.04 30.81 -9.31
C PHE A 16 15.97 30.17 -10.70
N SER A 17 16.21 30.93 -11.78
CA SER A 17 15.99 30.46 -13.15
C SER A 17 16.91 29.32 -13.58
N LYS A 18 18.05 29.15 -12.90
CA LYS A 18 19.06 28.12 -13.17
C LYS A 18 19.10 27.02 -12.12
N MET A 19 18.14 27.02 -11.21
CA MET A 19 18.11 26.08 -10.10
C MET A 19 17.21 24.89 -10.41
N ASP A 20 17.60 23.70 -9.93
CA ASP A 20 16.76 22.52 -9.99
C ASP A 20 15.59 22.59 -8.99
N VAL A 21 14.67 21.61 -9.05
CA VAL A 21 13.48 21.55 -8.20
C VAL A 21 13.84 21.50 -6.70
N GLN A 22 14.97 20.90 -6.35
CA GLN A 22 15.38 20.84 -4.93
C GLN A 22 15.94 22.18 -4.45
N THR A 23 16.67 22.88 -5.30
CA THR A 23 17.24 24.19 -5.01
C THR A 23 16.16 25.28 -4.97
N THR A 24 15.10 25.18 -5.78
CA THR A 24 13.92 26.08 -5.68
C THR A 24 13.17 25.97 -4.35
N ARG A 25 13.35 24.89 -3.60
CA ARG A 25 12.82 24.76 -2.23
C ARG A 25 13.65 25.48 -1.17
N THR A 26 14.74 26.15 -1.56
CA THR A 26 15.66 26.83 -0.63
C THR A 26 14.92 27.83 0.27
N VAL A 27 13.93 28.56 -0.24
CA VAL A 27 13.12 29.49 0.56
C VAL A 27 12.38 28.76 1.69
N GLY A 28 11.81 27.60 1.42
CA GLY A 28 11.17 26.76 2.43
C GLY A 28 12.15 26.26 3.50
N HIS A 29 13.29 25.72 3.08
CA HIS A 29 14.33 25.25 4.00
C HIS A 29 14.95 26.41 4.81
N LEU A 30 15.07 27.59 4.21
CA LEU A 30 15.53 28.78 4.91
C LEU A 30 14.54 29.21 5.98
N SER A 31 13.22 29.17 5.69
CA SER A 31 12.18 29.51 6.64
C SER A 31 12.19 28.64 7.89
N GLU A 32 12.38 27.32 7.73
CA GLU A 32 12.48 26.37 8.84
C GLU A 32 13.68 26.67 9.75
N ARG A 33 14.83 27.00 9.16
CA ARG A 33 16.04 27.34 9.91
C ARG A 33 15.96 28.69 10.60
N LEU A 34 15.42 29.69 9.92
CA LEU A 34 15.23 31.03 10.48
C LEU A 34 14.28 31.03 11.67
N LEU A 35 13.24 30.21 11.66
CA LEU A 35 12.36 30.06 12.81
C LEU A 35 13.12 29.60 14.05
N ASN A 36 14.01 28.61 13.93
CA ASN A 36 14.82 28.14 15.05
C ASN A 36 15.77 29.21 15.58
N ILE A 37 16.39 29.98 14.69
CA ILE A 37 17.25 31.15 15.07
C ILE A 37 16.45 32.19 15.80
N PHE A 38 15.26 32.52 15.31
CA PHE A 38 14.37 33.46 15.95
C PHE A 38 13.95 33.02 17.36
N LEU A 39 13.54 31.77 17.52
CA LEU A 39 13.18 31.23 18.82
C LEU A 39 14.34 31.29 19.81
N ALA A 40 15.55 30.94 19.38
CA ALA A 40 16.75 31.02 20.19
C ALA A 40 17.09 32.47 20.56
N HIS A 41 16.94 33.43 19.64
CA HIS A 41 17.13 34.85 19.90
C HIS A 41 16.14 35.33 20.94
N LYS A 42 14.84 35.07 20.80
CA LYS A 42 13.80 35.45 21.75
C LYS A 42 14.03 34.89 23.14
N GLN A 43 14.46 33.66 23.27
CA GLN A 43 14.83 33.06 24.56
C GLN A 43 16.01 33.79 25.23
N ARG A 44 17.03 34.14 24.44
CA ARG A 44 18.21 34.89 24.95
C ARG A 44 17.88 36.35 25.36
N THR A 45 16.93 36.95 24.69
CA THR A 45 16.50 38.36 24.98
C THR A 45 15.43 38.47 26.07
N GLY A 46 15.21 37.35 26.81
CA GLY A 46 14.35 37.39 28.01
C GLY A 46 12.85 37.27 27.72
N ALA A 47 12.45 36.85 26.51
CA ALA A 47 11.05 36.56 26.23
C ALA A 47 10.60 35.31 27.01
N ASN A 48 9.60 35.43 27.84
CA ASN A 48 9.05 34.33 28.65
C ASN A 48 8.12 33.45 27.83
N TRP A 49 8.66 32.82 26.79
CA TRP A 49 7.89 31.91 25.90
C TRP A 49 7.99 30.51 26.39
N LYS A 50 6.84 29.82 26.48
CA LYS A 50 6.77 28.38 26.70
C LYS A 50 6.73 27.69 25.35
N ILE A 51 7.86 27.09 24.98
CA ILE A 51 7.95 26.32 23.73
C ILE A 51 7.60 24.87 24.03
N LYS A 52 6.58 24.34 23.35
CA LYS A 52 6.21 22.90 23.39
C LYS A 52 6.53 22.28 22.03
N ARG A 53 7.33 21.23 22.03
CA ARG A 53 7.53 20.40 20.84
C ARG A 53 6.36 19.46 20.71
N LEU A 54 5.71 19.48 19.56
CA LEU A 54 4.65 18.55 19.21
C LEU A 54 5.19 17.59 18.14
N GLN A 55 4.67 16.38 18.15
CA GLN A 55 4.92 15.46 17.06
C GLN A 55 4.27 16.00 15.79
N CYS A 56 5.07 16.10 14.73
CA CYS A 56 4.55 16.51 13.42
C CYS A 56 3.99 15.27 12.72
N VAL A 57 2.76 15.38 12.24
CA VAL A 57 2.14 14.36 11.39
C VAL A 57 2.18 14.88 9.96
N HIS A 58 2.85 14.14 9.09
CA HIS A 58 2.84 14.40 7.65
C HIS A 58 1.70 13.61 7.02
N PHE A 59 0.73 14.32 6.46
CA PHE A 59 -0.28 13.71 5.60
C PHE A 59 0.34 13.57 4.20
N LEU A 60 0.80 12.36 3.89
CA LEU A 60 1.43 12.08 2.59
C LEU A 60 0.39 11.97 1.46
N HIS A 61 -0.86 11.66 1.81
CA HIS A 61 -1.97 11.52 0.88
C HIS A 61 -3.22 12.22 1.42
N PRO A 62 -3.57 13.39 0.87
CA PRO A 62 -4.79 14.11 1.22
C PRO A 62 -6.06 13.44 0.66
N GLU A 63 -5.92 12.54 -0.30
CA GLU A 63 -7.04 11.84 -0.91
C GLU A 63 -7.69 10.85 0.06
N PRO A 64 -9.04 10.74 0.02
CA PRO A 64 -9.73 9.77 0.84
C PRO A 64 -9.22 8.36 0.55
N PHE A 65 -8.97 7.64 1.62
CA PHE A 65 -8.47 6.28 1.56
C PHE A 65 -9.58 5.35 1.08
N THR A 66 -9.48 4.86 -0.14
CA THR A 66 -10.42 3.84 -0.64
C THR A 66 -10.03 2.50 -0.02
N LYS A 67 -10.80 2.04 0.95
CA LYS A 67 -10.67 0.69 1.49
C LYS A 67 -11.45 -0.29 0.63
N LEU A 68 -10.96 -1.52 0.54
CA LEU A 68 -11.81 -2.60 0.05
C LEU A 68 -12.94 -2.81 1.06
N GLU A 69 -14.16 -2.96 0.54
CA GLU A 69 -15.30 -3.30 1.35
C GLU A 69 -15.43 -4.84 1.48
N PRO A 70 -15.90 -5.35 2.62
CA PRO A 70 -16.20 -6.76 2.74
C PRO A 70 -17.29 -7.15 1.73
N LEU A 71 -17.24 -8.39 1.25
CA LEU A 71 -18.33 -8.92 0.45
C LEU A 71 -19.58 -9.08 1.33
N GLN A 72 -20.76 -8.88 0.70
CA GLN A 72 -22.04 -9.03 1.39
C GLN A 72 -22.56 -10.50 1.41
N GLU A 73 -21.68 -11.43 1.07
CA GLU A 73 -21.93 -12.86 1.16
C GLU A 73 -21.90 -13.35 2.61
N ASN A 74 -22.39 -14.56 2.86
CA ASN A 74 -22.28 -15.17 4.17
C ASN A 74 -20.78 -15.28 4.59
N PRO A 75 -20.31 -14.55 5.62
CA PRO A 75 -18.90 -14.51 5.98
C PRO A 75 -18.28 -15.88 6.26
N GLU A 76 -19.08 -16.83 6.77
CA GLU A 76 -18.63 -18.18 7.11
C GLU A 76 -18.33 -19.03 5.85
N SER A 77 -18.94 -18.71 4.70
CA SER A 77 -18.70 -19.41 3.46
C SER A 77 -17.55 -18.84 2.63
N ILE A 78 -17.06 -17.63 2.97
CA ILE A 78 -16.02 -16.95 2.20
C ILE A 78 -14.65 -17.48 2.55
N VAL A 79 -13.88 -17.82 1.51
CA VAL A 79 -12.45 -18.12 1.57
C VAL A 79 -11.69 -16.95 0.92
N PRO A 80 -11.15 -16.01 1.70
CA PRO A 80 -10.37 -14.93 1.15
C PRO A 80 -8.97 -15.40 0.79
N VAL A 81 -8.58 -15.20 -0.48
CA VAL A 81 -7.27 -15.58 -1.01
C VAL A 81 -6.60 -14.36 -1.60
N VAL A 82 -5.41 -14.04 -1.10
CA VAL A 82 -4.66 -12.85 -1.47
C VAL A 82 -3.44 -13.23 -2.29
N PHE A 83 -3.23 -12.52 -3.36
CA PHE A 83 -2.06 -12.57 -4.23
C PHE A 83 -1.37 -11.22 -4.29
N ALA A 84 -0.09 -11.20 -4.66
CA ALA A 84 0.64 -10.00 -5.00
C ALA A 84 1.28 -10.17 -6.38
N ALA A 85 1.05 -9.24 -7.30
CA ALA A 85 1.57 -9.35 -8.66
C ALA A 85 1.76 -7.98 -9.31
N ASP A 86 2.62 -7.96 -10.32
CA ASP A 86 2.74 -6.88 -11.31
C ASP A 86 2.21 -7.32 -12.68
N ASP A 87 2.30 -6.43 -13.66
CA ASP A 87 1.81 -6.69 -15.02
C ASP A 87 2.55 -7.86 -15.72
N ASN A 88 3.83 -8.08 -15.39
CA ASN A 88 4.62 -9.16 -15.97
C ASN A 88 4.18 -10.55 -15.46
N TYR A 89 3.68 -10.62 -14.24
CA TYR A 89 3.22 -11.86 -13.61
C TYR A 89 1.77 -12.23 -13.92
N VAL A 90 1.04 -11.40 -14.67
CA VAL A 90 -0.37 -11.65 -15.03
C VAL A 90 -0.62 -13.03 -15.64
N PRO A 91 0.20 -13.57 -16.55
CA PRO A 91 -0.03 -14.92 -17.08
C PRO A 91 0.07 -16.03 -16.01
N MET A 92 1.07 -15.92 -15.12
CA MET A 92 1.26 -16.88 -14.02
C MET A 92 0.14 -16.76 -13.00
N LEU A 93 -0.16 -15.55 -12.56
CA LEU A 93 -1.27 -15.22 -11.66
C LEU A 93 -2.60 -15.81 -12.18
N THR A 94 -2.90 -15.58 -13.46
CA THR A 94 -4.13 -16.09 -14.09
C THR A 94 -4.19 -17.61 -14.07
N THR A 95 -3.06 -18.27 -14.33
CA THR A 95 -2.93 -19.73 -14.29
C THR A 95 -3.12 -20.27 -12.87
N THR A 96 -2.53 -19.61 -11.88
CA THR A 96 -2.67 -19.98 -10.47
C THR A 96 -4.12 -19.86 -10.02
N ILE A 97 -4.76 -18.69 -10.25
CA ILE A 97 -6.17 -18.49 -9.89
C ILE A 97 -7.09 -19.48 -10.63
N TYR A 98 -6.85 -19.69 -11.92
CA TYR A 98 -7.64 -20.65 -12.69
C TYR A 98 -7.53 -22.07 -12.12
N SER A 99 -6.31 -22.56 -11.85
CA SER A 99 -6.11 -23.89 -11.27
C SER A 99 -6.74 -24.03 -9.90
N MET A 100 -6.67 -22.98 -9.08
CA MET A 100 -7.32 -22.91 -7.77
C MET A 100 -8.84 -23.01 -7.90
N LEU A 101 -9.44 -22.17 -8.71
CA LEU A 101 -10.91 -22.11 -8.86
C LEU A 101 -11.47 -23.35 -9.56
N LYS A 102 -10.69 -24.01 -10.42
CA LYS A 102 -11.06 -25.29 -11.04
C LYS A 102 -11.20 -26.42 -10.02
N ASN A 103 -10.43 -26.37 -8.93
CA ASN A 103 -10.46 -27.38 -7.86
C ASN A 103 -11.25 -26.89 -6.62
N ALA A 104 -11.88 -25.72 -6.72
CA ALA A 104 -12.64 -25.08 -5.65
C ALA A 104 -13.96 -25.81 -5.38
N SER A 105 -14.34 -25.93 -4.10
CA SER A 105 -15.63 -26.47 -3.70
C SER A 105 -16.78 -25.56 -4.15
N ALA A 106 -17.86 -26.14 -4.61
CA ALA A 106 -19.07 -25.42 -4.97
C ALA A 106 -19.82 -24.83 -3.76
N ASP A 107 -19.56 -25.34 -2.56
CA ASP A 107 -20.20 -24.91 -1.32
C ASP A 107 -19.52 -23.70 -0.68
N ARG A 108 -18.40 -23.26 -1.25
CA ARG A 108 -17.62 -22.14 -0.74
C ARG A 108 -17.57 -21.01 -1.77
N PHE A 109 -17.43 -19.80 -1.28
CA PHE A 109 -17.23 -18.61 -2.11
C PHE A 109 -15.80 -18.07 -1.95
N TYR A 110 -15.10 -17.86 -3.05
CA TYR A 110 -13.69 -17.46 -3.05
C TYR A 110 -13.56 -15.97 -3.36
N ASP A 111 -13.12 -15.19 -2.38
CA ASP A 111 -12.80 -13.79 -2.58
C ASP A 111 -11.31 -13.65 -2.94
N VAL A 112 -11.04 -13.58 -4.21
CA VAL A 112 -9.66 -13.46 -4.74
C VAL A 112 -9.29 -11.99 -4.79
N ILE A 113 -8.27 -11.61 -4.03
CA ILE A 113 -7.80 -10.23 -3.92
C ILE A 113 -6.38 -10.16 -4.44
N VAL A 114 -6.16 -9.35 -5.46
CA VAL A 114 -4.84 -9.11 -6.06
C VAL A 114 -4.32 -7.77 -5.58
N LEU A 115 -3.31 -7.79 -4.73
CA LEU A 115 -2.54 -6.61 -4.34
C LEU A 115 -1.61 -6.24 -5.48
N GLU A 116 -1.79 -5.05 -6.03
CA GLU A 116 -1.08 -4.64 -7.23
C GLU A 116 -0.69 -3.16 -7.16
N ARG A 117 0.20 -2.76 -8.04
CA ARG A 117 0.61 -1.37 -8.19
C ARG A 117 0.53 -0.87 -9.63
N ASN A 118 0.75 -1.75 -10.59
CA ASN A 118 0.91 -1.37 -11.99
C ASN A 118 0.28 -2.38 -12.96
N ILE A 119 -0.69 -3.19 -12.53
CA ILE A 119 -1.41 -4.04 -13.48
C ILE A 119 -2.27 -3.14 -14.35
N SER A 120 -2.10 -3.24 -15.66
CA SER A 120 -2.84 -2.46 -16.63
C SER A 120 -4.34 -2.78 -16.59
N ASP A 121 -5.17 -1.79 -16.90
CA ASP A 121 -6.63 -2.00 -16.97
C ASP A 121 -7.02 -3.05 -18.02
N GLU A 122 -6.27 -3.15 -19.11
CA GLU A 122 -6.45 -4.18 -20.11
C GLU A 122 -6.24 -5.58 -19.52
N ASN A 123 -5.15 -5.80 -18.80
CA ASN A 123 -4.87 -7.06 -18.14
C ASN A 123 -5.88 -7.39 -17.04
N LYS A 124 -6.32 -6.41 -16.24
CA LYS A 124 -7.39 -6.59 -15.26
C LYS A 124 -8.69 -7.06 -15.91
N GLN A 125 -9.06 -6.48 -17.05
CA GLN A 125 -10.24 -6.89 -17.82
C GLN A 125 -10.11 -8.30 -18.42
N ILE A 126 -8.92 -8.66 -18.91
CA ILE A 126 -8.63 -10.01 -19.43
C ILE A 126 -8.81 -11.03 -18.32
N ILE A 127 -8.19 -10.81 -17.15
CA ILE A 127 -8.31 -11.69 -15.98
C ILE A 127 -9.77 -11.84 -15.56
N ALA A 128 -10.48 -10.71 -15.37
CA ALA A 128 -11.87 -10.73 -14.94
C ALA A 128 -12.77 -11.47 -15.92
N LYS A 129 -12.61 -11.24 -17.22
CA LYS A 129 -13.37 -11.94 -18.27
C LYS A 129 -13.06 -13.44 -18.30
N PHE A 130 -11.79 -13.82 -18.17
CA PHE A 130 -11.38 -15.21 -18.19
C PHE A 130 -11.90 -15.99 -16.99
N LEU A 131 -11.93 -15.35 -15.82
CA LEU A 131 -12.37 -15.97 -14.56
C LEU A 131 -13.87 -15.85 -14.32
N ALA A 132 -14.61 -15.08 -15.12
CA ALA A 132 -16.09 -14.95 -15.04
C ALA A 132 -16.86 -16.27 -15.23
N GLN A 133 -16.21 -17.32 -15.71
CA GLN A 133 -16.80 -18.66 -15.80
C GLN A 133 -17.05 -19.33 -14.45
N PHE A 134 -16.40 -18.85 -13.37
CA PHE A 134 -16.55 -19.35 -12.01
C PHE A 134 -17.57 -18.51 -11.25
N SER A 135 -18.75 -19.07 -11.00
CA SER A 135 -19.85 -18.35 -10.33
C SER A 135 -19.68 -18.23 -8.81
N ASN A 136 -18.80 -19.03 -8.23
CA ASN A 136 -18.50 -19.07 -6.80
C ASN A 136 -17.22 -18.32 -6.42
N ALA A 137 -16.81 -17.38 -7.25
CA ALA A 137 -15.64 -16.54 -6.99
C ALA A 137 -15.82 -15.12 -7.48
N THR A 138 -15.09 -14.20 -6.86
CA THR A 138 -14.86 -12.85 -7.38
C THR A 138 -13.37 -12.57 -7.42
N VAL A 139 -12.94 -11.71 -8.34
CA VAL A 139 -11.55 -11.24 -8.42
C VAL A 139 -11.55 -9.73 -8.29
N ARG A 140 -10.84 -9.24 -7.30
CA ARG A 140 -10.75 -7.82 -6.97
C ARG A 140 -9.29 -7.37 -6.99
N PHE A 141 -9.03 -6.23 -7.62
CA PHE A 141 -7.70 -5.63 -7.66
C PHE A 141 -7.61 -4.50 -6.66
N TYR A 142 -6.52 -4.43 -5.93
CA TYR A 142 -6.30 -3.42 -4.91
C TYR A 142 -4.95 -2.75 -5.10
N ASP A 143 -4.99 -1.47 -5.48
CA ASP A 143 -3.80 -0.65 -5.65
C ASP A 143 -3.18 -0.31 -4.29
N VAL A 144 -1.98 -0.84 -4.06
CA VAL A 144 -1.21 -0.68 -2.83
C VAL A 144 -0.28 0.53 -2.84
N SER A 145 -0.24 1.31 -3.90
CA SER A 145 0.68 2.44 -4.08
C SER A 145 0.66 3.40 -2.89
N ARG A 146 -0.49 3.60 -2.27
CA ARG A 146 -0.66 4.50 -1.12
C ARG A 146 0.07 4.03 0.14
N TYR A 147 0.08 2.72 0.38
CA TYR A 147 0.79 2.15 1.53
C TYR A 147 2.30 2.21 1.36
N LEU A 148 2.74 2.21 0.11
CA LEU A 148 4.16 2.19 -0.26
C LEU A 148 4.74 3.58 -0.47
N ALA A 149 3.90 4.60 -0.48
CA ALA A 149 4.34 5.98 -0.64
C ALA A 149 5.24 6.38 0.54
N GLY A 150 6.44 6.82 0.24
CA GLY A 150 7.46 7.17 1.23
C GLY A 150 8.41 6.03 1.61
N PHE A 151 8.15 4.80 1.16
CA PHE A 151 9.10 3.70 1.28
C PHE A 151 9.90 3.56 -0.02
N ASN A 152 11.21 3.58 0.09
CA ASN A 152 12.10 3.23 -1.02
C ASN A 152 12.35 1.72 -0.96
N LEU A 153 11.39 0.95 -1.47
CA LEU A 153 11.48 -0.50 -1.48
C LEU A 153 12.47 -0.92 -2.55
N THR A 154 13.60 -1.45 -2.11
CA THR A 154 14.61 -2.05 -2.97
C THR A 154 14.85 -3.48 -2.54
N THR A 155 15.01 -4.36 -3.50
CA THR A 155 15.42 -5.73 -3.24
C THR A 155 16.89 -5.88 -3.59
N SER A 156 17.69 -6.37 -2.66
CA SER A 156 19.11 -6.71 -2.90
C SER A 156 19.28 -8.08 -3.58
N ASN A 157 18.21 -8.84 -3.67
CA ASN A 157 18.20 -10.18 -4.26
C ASN A 157 17.37 -10.17 -5.56
N ALA A 158 17.98 -10.58 -6.66
CA ALA A 158 17.32 -10.63 -7.97
C ALA A 158 16.10 -11.59 -8.05
N HIS A 159 15.97 -12.48 -7.07
CA HIS A 159 14.86 -13.43 -6.97
C HIS A 159 13.69 -12.94 -6.11
N ILE A 160 13.84 -11.78 -5.45
CA ILE A 160 12.78 -11.20 -4.62
C ILE A 160 12.31 -9.93 -5.30
N SER A 161 11.05 -9.89 -5.70
CA SER A 161 10.43 -8.71 -6.28
C SER A 161 9.85 -7.79 -5.19
N VAL A 162 9.56 -6.54 -5.53
CA VAL A 162 8.96 -5.56 -4.62
C VAL A 162 7.57 -6.01 -4.18
N GLU A 163 6.87 -6.76 -5.00
CA GLU A 163 5.53 -7.31 -4.75
C GLU A 163 5.52 -8.23 -3.53
N THR A 164 6.64 -8.87 -3.22
CA THR A 164 6.81 -9.67 -1.99
C THR A 164 6.51 -8.86 -0.73
N TYR A 165 6.78 -7.55 -0.72
CA TYR A 165 6.49 -6.70 0.43
C TYR A 165 5.00 -6.36 0.59
N TYR A 166 4.16 -6.56 -0.43
CA TYR A 166 2.73 -6.24 -0.34
C TYR A 166 2.02 -7.10 0.70
N ARG A 167 2.55 -8.29 1.02
CA ARG A 167 2.01 -9.13 2.10
C ARG A 167 1.98 -8.45 3.48
N PHE A 168 2.87 -7.49 3.73
CA PHE A 168 2.94 -6.79 5.02
C PHE A 168 1.82 -5.78 5.24
N ILE A 169 1.14 -5.36 4.17
CA ILE A 169 0.03 -4.40 4.27
C ILE A 169 -1.33 -5.07 4.35
N ILE A 170 -1.40 -6.40 4.25
CA ILE A 170 -2.66 -7.15 4.24
C ILE A 170 -3.54 -6.80 5.44
N GLN A 171 -2.96 -6.72 6.63
CA GLN A 171 -3.70 -6.41 7.85
C GLN A 171 -4.35 -5.03 7.80
N GLU A 172 -3.70 -4.05 7.18
CA GLU A 172 -4.25 -2.70 7.04
C GLU A 172 -5.24 -2.61 5.87
N ALA A 173 -4.99 -3.34 4.80
CA ALA A 173 -5.82 -3.34 3.60
C ALA A 173 -7.13 -4.11 3.80
N LEU A 174 -7.10 -5.21 4.56
CA LEU A 174 -8.20 -6.17 4.70
C LEU A 174 -8.57 -6.42 6.17
N PRO A 175 -8.84 -5.37 6.98
CA PRO A 175 -9.05 -5.50 8.43
C PRO A 175 -10.35 -6.24 8.80
N PHE A 176 -11.23 -6.47 7.83
CA PHE A 176 -12.51 -7.16 8.02
C PHE A 176 -12.41 -8.68 7.90
N TYR A 177 -11.28 -9.23 7.44
CA TYR A 177 -11.02 -10.66 7.47
C TYR A 177 -10.18 -11.03 8.69
N SER A 178 -10.73 -11.90 9.55
CA SER A 178 -9.99 -12.43 10.71
C SER A 178 -8.94 -13.47 10.31
N LYS A 179 -9.13 -14.10 9.16
CA LYS A 179 -8.26 -15.13 8.60
C LYS A 179 -8.31 -15.04 7.07
N LEU A 180 -7.20 -15.25 6.42
CA LEU A 180 -7.09 -15.30 4.97
C LEU A 180 -5.91 -16.20 4.55
N LEU A 181 -5.90 -16.61 3.29
CA LEU A 181 -4.76 -17.26 2.66
C LEU A 181 -3.96 -16.23 1.86
N TYR A 182 -2.64 -16.31 1.92
CA TYR A 182 -1.74 -15.66 0.98
C TYR A 182 -1.05 -16.72 0.15
N LEU A 183 -1.14 -16.63 -1.16
CA LEU A 183 -0.50 -17.53 -2.10
C LEU A 183 0.44 -16.76 -3.04
N ASP A 184 1.54 -17.38 -3.41
CA ASP A 184 2.39 -16.86 -4.47
C ASP A 184 1.70 -17.04 -5.83
N CYS A 185 1.98 -16.15 -6.78
CA CYS A 185 1.23 -16.08 -8.04
C CYS A 185 1.74 -17.01 -9.15
N ASP A 186 2.73 -17.85 -8.88
CA ASP A 186 3.37 -18.76 -9.83
C ASP A 186 3.20 -20.24 -9.45
N LEU A 187 2.06 -20.58 -8.89
CA LEU A 187 1.69 -21.93 -8.43
C LEU A 187 0.73 -22.63 -9.40
N VAL A 188 0.66 -23.95 -9.29
CA VAL A 188 -0.44 -24.77 -9.80
C VAL A 188 -1.13 -25.44 -8.62
N VAL A 189 -2.37 -25.05 -8.38
CA VAL A 189 -3.17 -25.55 -7.27
C VAL A 189 -3.92 -26.81 -7.69
N ASN A 190 -3.67 -27.93 -7.00
CA ASN A 190 -4.20 -29.25 -7.37
C ASN A 190 -5.33 -29.74 -6.45
N GLY A 191 -5.71 -28.97 -5.45
CA GLY A 191 -6.78 -29.29 -4.50
C GLY A 191 -7.56 -28.05 -4.09
N ASP A 192 -8.57 -28.23 -3.26
CA ASP A 192 -9.35 -27.12 -2.74
C ASP A 192 -8.58 -26.37 -1.63
N VAL A 193 -8.30 -25.11 -1.86
CA VAL A 193 -7.62 -24.26 -0.86
C VAL A 193 -8.49 -23.99 0.37
N ALA A 194 -9.79 -24.26 0.32
CA ALA A 194 -10.66 -24.19 1.50
C ALA A 194 -10.22 -25.17 2.59
N GLU A 195 -9.68 -26.34 2.23
CA GLU A 195 -9.14 -27.31 3.19
C GLU A 195 -7.95 -26.70 3.98
N LEU A 196 -7.08 -25.96 3.28
CA LEU A 196 -5.98 -25.24 3.92
C LEU A 196 -6.51 -24.09 4.78
N PHE A 197 -7.50 -23.33 4.27
CA PHE A 197 -8.12 -22.24 5.00
C PHE A 197 -8.79 -22.72 6.29
N ASP A 198 -9.43 -23.88 6.29
CA ASP A 198 -10.14 -24.45 7.44
C ASP A 198 -9.21 -25.04 8.49
N THR A 199 -7.90 -25.16 8.21
CA THR A 199 -6.92 -25.63 9.18
C THR A 199 -6.95 -24.74 10.43
N GLU A 200 -7.08 -25.37 11.60
CA GLU A 200 -7.06 -24.65 12.86
C GLU A 200 -5.66 -24.12 13.16
N MET A 201 -5.59 -22.82 13.44
CA MET A 201 -4.33 -22.14 13.75
C MET A 201 -4.03 -22.07 15.24
N GLY A 202 -5.02 -22.38 16.11
CA GLY A 202 -4.92 -22.18 17.55
C GLY A 202 -4.59 -20.70 17.85
N ASP A 203 -3.60 -20.46 18.72
CA ASP A 203 -3.14 -19.11 19.10
C ASP A 203 -2.09 -18.53 18.14
N ASN A 204 -1.84 -19.17 17.01
CA ASN A 204 -0.84 -18.70 16.07
C ASN A 204 -1.41 -17.64 15.12
N ALA A 205 -0.69 -16.54 14.98
CA ALA A 205 -1.05 -15.46 14.06
C ALA A 205 -0.74 -15.80 12.60
N ILE A 206 0.23 -16.67 12.34
CA ILE A 206 0.71 -17.07 11.01
C ILE A 206 0.98 -18.57 11.00
N ALA A 207 0.58 -19.23 9.93
CA ALA A 207 1.02 -20.56 9.56
C ALA A 207 1.61 -20.56 8.14
N ALA A 208 2.62 -21.36 7.91
CA ALA A 208 3.25 -21.49 6.60
C ALA A 208 3.49 -22.97 6.27
N VAL A 209 3.49 -23.27 4.97
CA VAL A 209 3.79 -24.60 4.41
C VAL A 209 5.16 -24.58 3.79
#